data_67a9dbed12a982a054ba441571e1bec8
#
_entry.id   67a9dbed12a982a054ba441571e1bec8
#
_cell.length_a   1.000
_cell.length_b   1.000
_cell.length_c   1.000
_cell.angle_alpha   90.00
_cell.angle_beta   90.00
_cell.angle_gamma   90.00
#
_symmetry.space_group_name_H-M   'P 1'
#
loop_
_entity.id
_entity.type
_entity.pdbx_description
1 polymer ?
#
loop_
_entity_poly.entity_id
_entity_poly.type
_entity_poly.pdbx_seq_one_letter_code
_entity_poly.pdbx_strand_id
1 'polypeptide(L)'
;CREHRDLALRMAREQMVLLQNKNNILPLKKDARGIMVMGPNAADSTMLWGIYFGKPLHSVTVLEGIRHKIGEVAYDQACDITDMTVRETRAGKSTETADGSTTLQLTVTGEKTNTISDVLNAAKDAETIIFVGGISPNLEKEQAKVVAPGFDNGDRTSIELPQVQRDILKALHEAGKKIVFVNCSGSAVALTPETSTCDAILQAWYPGEQGGHAVADVLFGDYNPGGKLPITFYKDDSQLPPFDDYNMKGRTYRYFTGKPLYPFGYGLSYTTFKLGKPEYSDGKVRVEVKNTGNREGVEIVQIYLRNPADKEGPQRTLRGFARMELKSGECKTAEIDFPRESFECWDASTNTMRVMPGKYELQVGTSSNAKDLTKITVVLK
;
A
#
# COMPACT_ATOMS: atom_id res chain seq x y z
N CYS A 1 23.69 0.50 -12.38
CA CYS A 1 23.80 -0.41 -13.54
C CYS A 1 22.42 -1.01 -13.87
N ARG A 2 22.30 -1.72 -14.98
CA ARG A 2 21.02 -2.31 -15.44
C ARG A 2 20.44 -3.29 -14.41
N GLU A 3 21.25 -4.18 -13.87
CA GLU A 3 20.83 -5.18 -12.88
C GLU A 3 20.18 -4.55 -11.64
N HIS A 4 20.74 -3.45 -11.12
CA HIS A 4 20.15 -2.74 -9.99
C HIS A 4 18.81 -2.08 -10.35
N ARG A 5 18.66 -1.56 -11.57
CA ARG A 5 17.38 -0.99 -12.03
C ARG A 5 16.31 -2.08 -12.21
N ASP A 6 16.71 -3.23 -12.77
CA ASP A 6 15.81 -4.37 -12.92
C ASP A 6 15.36 -4.91 -11.54
N LEU A 7 16.27 -4.93 -10.56
CA LEU A 7 15.95 -5.27 -9.18
C LEU A 7 15.02 -4.23 -8.54
N ALA A 8 15.31 -2.94 -8.71
CA ALA A 8 14.46 -1.85 -8.20
C ALA A 8 13.03 -1.92 -8.78
N LEU A 9 12.91 -2.19 -10.09
CA LEU A 9 11.61 -2.38 -10.74
C LEU A 9 10.87 -3.60 -10.17
N ARG A 10 11.56 -4.72 -9.97
CA ARG A 10 10.98 -5.92 -9.38
C ARG A 10 10.48 -5.65 -7.97
N MET A 11 11.29 -5.04 -7.11
CA MET A 11 10.89 -4.66 -5.75
C MET A 11 9.70 -3.71 -5.74
N ALA A 12 9.71 -2.70 -6.63
CA ALA A 12 8.62 -1.76 -6.77
C ALA A 12 7.29 -2.46 -7.16
N ARG A 13 7.33 -3.45 -8.07
CA ARG A 13 6.15 -4.25 -8.44
C ARG A 13 5.66 -5.13 -7.30
N GLU A 14 6.58 -5.82 -6.62
CA GLU A 14 6.24 -6.79 -5.56
C GLU A 14 5.65 -6.14 -4.31
N GLN A 15 5.95 -4.86 -4.04
CA GLN A 15 5.39 -4.13 -2.90
C GLN A 15 3.99 -3.55 -3.16
N MET A 16 3.53 -3.44 -4.42
CA MET A 16 2.22 -2.87 -4.75
C MET A 16 1.08 -3.69 -4.13
N VAL A 17 0.18 -3.02 -3.42
CA VAL A 17 -0.95 -3.68 -2.77
C VAL A 17 -2.27 -3.18 -3.37
N LEU A 18 -2.98 -4.06 -4.05
CA LEU A 18 -4.32 -3.75 -4.54
C LEU A 18 -5.31 -3.85 -3.39
N LEU A 19 -5.87 -2.71 -2.97
CA LEU A 19 -6.80 -2.63 -1.84
C LEU A 19 -8.26 -2.80 -2.25
N GLN A 20 -8.61 -2.34 -3.44
CA GLN A 20 -9.96 -2.41 -3.99
C GLN A 20 -9.94 -2.52 -5.51
N ASN A 21 -10.86 -3.30 -6.07
CA ASN A 21 -11.05 -3.43 -7.52
C ASN A 21 -12.52 -3.78 -7.83
N LYS A 22 -13.40 -2.78 -7.78
CA LYS A 22 -14.83 -2.95 -8.06
C LYS A 22 -15.04 -3.30 -9.52
N ASN A 23 -15.92 -4.25 -9.77
CA ASN A 23 -16.29 -4.70 -11.10
C ASN A 23 -15.10 -5.07 -12.00
N ASN A 24 -13.95 -5.41 -11.41
CA ASN A 24 -12.71 -5.72 -12.11
C ASN A 24 -12.31 -4.61 -13.10
N ILE A 25 -12.41 -3.33 -12.68
CA ILE A 25 -11.99 -2.20 -13.51
C ILE A 25 -10.50 -2.29 -13.86
N LEU A 26 -9.68 -2.79 -12.94
CA LEU A 26 -8.28 -3.11 -13.19
C LEU A 26 -8.14 -4.59 -13.57
N PRO A 27 -7.21 -4.93 -14.50
CA PRO A 27 -6.34 -4.00 -15.22
C PRO A 27 -7.09 -3.24 -16.32
N LEU A 28 -6.68 -1.98 -16.54
CA LEU A 28 -7.14 -1.17 -17.65
C LEU A 28 -6.63 -1.74 -18.96
N LYS A 29 -7.40 -1.56 -20.05
CA LYS A 29 -6.94 -1.91 -21.39
C LYS A 29 -5.94 -0.84 -21.88
N LYS A 30 -4.85 -1.27 -22.53
CA LYS A 30 -3.84 -0.36 -23.09
C LYS A 30 -4.35 0.52 -24.23
N ASP A 31 -5.39 0.09 -24.91
CA ASP A 31 -6.07 0.80 -25.99
C ASP A 31 -7.32 1.57 -25.52
N ALA A 32 -7.59 1.61 -24.20
CA ALA A 32 -8.72 2.34 -23.65
C ALA A 32 -8.58 3.85 -23.96
N ARG A 33 -9.68 4.44 -24.41
CA ARG A 33 -9.79 5.87 -24.64
C ARG A 33 -10.43 6.56 -23.45
N GLY A 34 -10.29 7.89 -23.39
CA GLY A 34 -10.89 8.68 -22.31
C GLY A 34 -10.21 8.48 -20.94
N ILE A 35 -8.94 8.07 -20.93
CA ILE A 35 -8.13 8.04 -19.71
C ILE A 35 -7.49 9.42 -19.50
N MET A 36 -7.57 9.93 -18.28
CA MET A 36 -6.83 11.11 -17.82
C MET A 36 -6.11 10.81 -16.53
N VAL A 37 -4.90 11.31 -16.40
CA VAL A 37 -4.11 11.24 -15.15
C VAL A 37 -4.30 12.55 -14.41
N MET A 38 -4.59 12.45 -13.11
CA MET A 38 -4.74 13.61 -12.22
C MET A 38 -4.00 13.38 -10.90
N GLY A 39 -3.84 14.45 -10.15
CA GLY A 39 -3.37 14.40 -8.78
C GLY A 39 -1.94 14.87 -8.56
N PRO A 40 -1.63 15.30 -7.32
CA PRO A 40 -0.39 16.01 -6.97
C PRO A 40 0.87 15.14 -7.10
N ASN A 41 0.74 13.83 -6.94
CA ASN A 41 1.87 12.90 -6.95
C ASN A 41 2.15 12.30 -8.35
N ALA A 42 1.33 12.62 -9.36
CA ALA A 42 1.44 11.98 -10.67
C ALA A 42 2.76 12.30 -11.39
N ALA A 43 3.19 13.56 -11.35
CA ALA A 43 4.41 14.07 -11.99
C ALA A 43 5.53 14.40 -10.98
N ASP A 44 5.32 14.13 -9.69
CA ASP A 44 6.33 14.38 -8.66
C ASP A 44 7.34 13.23 -8.57
N SER A 45 8.59 13.49 -8.94
CA SER A 45 9.68 12.52 -8.82
C SER A 45 10.19 12.38 -7.38
N THR A 46 10.06 13.43 -6.55
CA THR A 46 10.58 13.43 -5.18
C THR A 46 9.74 12.55 -4.25
N MET A 47 8.44 12.43 -4.53
CA MET A 47 7.55 11.52 -3.82
C MET A 47 8.03 10.06 -3.88
N LEU A 48 8.69 9.66 -4.97
CA LEU A 48 9.12 8.27 -5.18
C LEU A 48 10.19 7.81 -4.20
N TRP A 49 11.00 8.73 -3.64
CA TRP A 49 12.25 8.37 -2.96
C TRP A 49 12.06 8.04 -1.47
N GLY A 50 10.98 8.47 -0.84
CA GLY A 50 10.80 8.32 0.59
C GLY A 50 11.64 9.30 1.41
N ILE A 51 12.02 8.89 2.63
CA ILE A 51 12.91 9.64 3.54
C ILE A 51 14.26 8.91 3.59
N TYR A 52 15.36 9.64 3.84
CA TYR A 52 16.73 9.10 3.90
C TYR A 52 17.17 8.38 2.60
N PHE A 53 16.85 8.98 1.48
CA PHE A 53 17.14 8.42 0.16
C PHE A 53 18.56 8.77 -0.36
N GLY A 54 19.09 7.90 -1.22
CA GLY A 54 20.13 8.27 -2.16
C GLY A 54 19.48 8.90 -3.40
N LYS A 55 20.05 10.00 -3.93
CA LYS A 55 19.51 10.65 -5.12
C LYS A 55 19.69 9.75 -6.34
N PRO A 56 18.63 9.30 -7.02
CA PRO A 56 18.73 8.51 -8.22
C PRO A 56 19.17 9.39 -9.41
N LEU A 57 19.84 8.78 -10.38
CA LEU A 57 20.21 9.49 -11.63
C LEU A 57 18.98 9.87 -12.45
N HIS A 58 17.97 8.99 -12.44
CA HIS A 58 16.72 9.20 -13.15
C HIS A 58 15.59 8.49 -12.41
N SER A 59 14.53 9.21 -12.12
CA SER A 59 13.30 8.65 -11.54
C SER A 59 12.21 8.69 -12.59
N VAL A 60 11.45 7.60 -12.70
CA VAL A 60 10.28 7.53 -13.57
C VAL A 60 9.04 7.85 -12.75
N THR A 61 8.44 9.01 -13.00
CA THR A 61 7.19 9.42 -12.35
C THR A 61 6.03 8.51 -12.79
N VAL A 62 4.93 8.51 -12.02
CA VAL A 62 3.76 7.70 -12.39
C VAL A 62 3.20 8.13 -13.74
N LEU A 63 3.15 9.44 -14.01
CA LEU A 63 2.73 9.98 -15.31
C LEU A 63 3.62 9.50 -16.46
N GLU A 64 4.96 9.56 -16.30
CA GLU A 64 5.90 9.04 -17.29
C GLU A 64 5.73 7.54 -17.50
N GLY A 65 5.60 6.75 -16.44
CA GLY A 65 5.35 5.31 -16.53
C GLY A 65 4.09 4.98 -17.31
N ILE A 66 3.00 5.72 -17.09
CA ILE A 66 1.76 5.59 -17.83
C ILE A 66 1.95 5.97 -19.32
N ARG A 67 2.62 7.10 -19.60
CA ARG A 67 2.93 7.52 -20.97
C ARG A 67 3.80 6.52 -21.72
N HIS A 68 4.78 5.94 -21.07
CA HIS A 68 5.58 4.85 -21.66
C HIS A 68 4.73 3.61 -21.99
N LYS A 69 3.62 3.40 -21.28
CA LYS A 69 2.76 2.22 -21.46
C LYS A 69 1.71 2.38 -22.53
N ILE A 70 1.06 3.54 -22.61
CA ILE A 70 -0.11 3.77 -23.49
C ILE A 70 0.05 4.96 -24.44
N GLY A 71 1.21 5.65 -24.44
CA GLY A 71 1.43 6.88 -25.21
C GLY A 71 0.93 8.12 -24.47
N GLU A 72 0.75 9.21 -25.20
CA GLU A 72 0.30 10.48 -24.61
C GLU A 72 -1.06 10.36 -23.95
N VAL A 73 -1.17 10.93 -22.76
CA VAL A 73 -2.38 10.97 -21.95
C VAL A 73 -2.58 12.36 -21.37
N ALA A 74 -3.81 12.81 -21.29
CA ALA A 74 -4.16 14.08 -20.67
C ALA A 74 -3.77 14.06 -19.18
N TYR A 75 -3.24 15.18 -18.70
CA TYR A 75 -2.79 15.34 -17.32
C TYR A 75 -3.22 16.69 -16.78
N ASP A 76 -3.64 16.69 -15.52
CA ASP A 76 -3.86 17.90 -14.70
C ASP A 76 -3.47 17.60 -13.25
N GLN A 77 -2.69 18.47 -12.61
CA GLN A 77 -2.29 18.28 -11.21
C GLN A 77 -3.47 18.37 -10.24
N ALA A 78 -4.55 19.03 -10.63
CA ALA A 78 -5.78 19.25 -9.86
C ALA A 78 -5.59 20.09 -8.58
N CYS A 79 -4.64 19.74 -7.72
CA CYS A 79 -4.33 20.41 -6.46
C CYS A 79 -2.88 20.16 -6.06
N ASP A 80 -2.41 20.85 -5.02
CA ASP A 80 -1.25 20.39 -4.25
C ASP A 80 -1.70 19.28 -3.27
N ILE A 81 -0.79 18.70 -2.49
CA ILE A 81 -1.11 17.57 -1.61
C ILE A 81 -2.15 17.95 -0.56
N THR A 82 -2.08 19.16 -0.01
CA THR A 82 -2.92 19.64 1.10
C THR A 82 -3.84 20.80 0.78
N ASP A 83 -3.74 21.43 -0.40
CA ASP A 83 -4.55 22.56 -0.79
C ASP A 83 -4.83 22.62 -2.31
N MET A 84 -5.65 23.59 -2.74
CA MET A 84 -6.00 23.77 -4.15
C MET A 84 -4.95 24.53 -4.97
N THR A 85 -3.84 24.94 -4.36
CA THR A 85 -2.78 25.65 -5.07
C THR A 85 -2.01 24.70 -5.95
N VAL A 86 -1.97 24.99 -7.24
CA VAL A 86 -1.18 24.24 -8.22
C VAL A 86 0.10 25.03 -8.52
N ARG A 87 1.22 24.39 -8.27
CA ARG A 87 2.53 24.94 -8.58
C ARG A 87 2.99 24.45 -9.95
N GLU A 88 3.10 25.35 -10.93
CA GLU A 88 3.71 25.00 -12.20
C GLU A 88 5.22 24.80 -11.98
N THR A 89 5.64 23.55 -11.88
CA THR A 89 7.05 23.18 -11.89
C THR A 89 7.49 22.94 -13.32
N ARG A 90 8.24 23.84 -13.91
CA ARG A 90 9.06 23.50 -15.07
C ARG A 90 10.27 22.71 -14.57
N ALA A 91 10.61 21.60 -15.26
CA ALA A 91 11.82 20.86 -15.02
C ALA A 91 13.03 21.84 -15.06
N GLY A 92 13.58 22.17 -13.90
CA GLY A 92 14.74 23.04 -13.79
C GLY A 92 15.97 22.34 -14.36
N LYS A 93 16.85 23.09 -15.02
CA LYS A 93 18.18 22.63 -15.39
C LYS A 93 18.94 22.27 -14.11
N SER A 94 19.46 21.06 -14.03
CA SER A 94 20.43 20.69 -13.01
C SER A 94 21.71 21.48 -13.24
N THR A 95 22.09 22.32 -12.29
CA THR A 95 23.44 22.92 -12.26
C THR A 95 24.31 22.08 -11.33
N GLU A 96 25.40 21.53 -11.88
CA GLU A 96 26.47 20.98 -11.05
C GLU A 96 27.24 22.15 -10.43
N THR A 97 27.37 22.13 -9.12
CA THR A 97 28.26 23.05 -8.39
C THR A 97 29.68 22.50 -8.38
N ALA A 98 30.66 23.38 -8.20
CA ALA A 98 32.09 23.03 -8.25
C ALA A 98 32.54 21.96 -7.23
N ASP A 99 31.70 21.60 -6.26
CA ASP A 99 31.90 20.55 -5.26
C ASP A 99 31.25 19.20 -5.64
N GLY A 100 30.71 19.08 -6.86
CA GLY A 100 30.05 17.86 -7.34
C GLY A 100 28.64 17.66 -6.79
N SER A 101 28.09 18.60 -6.03
CA SER A 101 26.70 18.57 -5.62
C SER A 101 25.78 19.09 -6.73
N THR A 102 24.72 18.38 -7.04
CA THR A 102 23.71 18.83 -8.01
C THR A 102 22.56 19.46 -7.26
N THR A 103 22.41 20.76 -7.33
CA THR A 103 21.26 21.47 -6.78
C THR A 103 20.16 21.51 -7.84
N LEU A 104 19.02 20.84 -7.59
CA LEU A 104 17.80 21.05 -8.34
C LEU A 104 17.18 22.37 -7.88
N GLN A 105 17.39 23.45 -8.60
CA GLN A 105 16.57 24.64 -8.44
C GLN A 105 15.23 24.41 -9.13
N LEU A 106 14.20 24.11 -8.33
CA LEU A 106 12.81 24.17 -8.77
C LEU A 106 12.43 25.65 -8.87
N THR A 107 12.41 26.19 -10.07
CA THR A 107 11.86 27.53 -10.30
C THR A 107 10.36 27.39 -10.36
N VAL A 108 9.65 27.83 -9.32
CA VAL A 108 8.20 27.95 -9.32
C VAL A 108 7.82 29.12 -10.21
N THR A 109 7.27 28.84 -11.39
CA THR A 109 6.80 29.86 -12.34
C THR A 109 5.29 30.01 -12.27
N GLY A 110 4.78 30.51 -11.14
CA GLY A 110 3.36 30.81 -10.95
C GLY A 110 2.65 29.85 -10.01
N GLU A 111 1.87 30.40 -9.10
CA GLU A 111 0.92 29.67 -8.29
C GLU A 111 -0.49 29.98 -8.83
N LYS A 112 -1.23 28.94 -9.16
CA LYS A 112 -2.63 29.06 -9.56
C LYS A 112 -3.48 28.33 -8.53
N THR A 113 -4.48 28.98 -7.96
CA THR A 113 -5.49 28.32 -7.15
C THR A 113 -6.56 27.76 -8.07
N ASN A 114 -6.68 26.43 -8.13
CA ASN A 114 -7.75 25.76 -8.84
C ASN A 114 -9.04 25.76 -8.00
N THR A 115 -10.17 25.65 -8.67
CA THR A 115 -11.46 25.37 -8.04
C THR A 115 -11.89 23.94 -8.43
N ILE A 116 -12.84 23.38 -7.71
CA ILE A 116 -13.48 22.11 -8.11
C ILE A 116 -14.05 22.21 -9.54
N SER A 117 -14.60 23.36 -9.92
CA SER A 117 -15.10 23.61 -11.27
C SER A 117 -14.01 23.53 -12.33
N ASP A 118 -12.80 24.06 -12.06
CA ASP A 118 -11.66 23.95 -12.98
C ASP A 118 -11.25 22.49 -13.16
N VAL A 119 -11.18 21.72 -12.07
CA VAL A 119 -10.86 20.29 -12.09
C VAL A 119 -11.88 19.49 -12.89
N LEU A 120 -13.18 19.73 -12.69
CA LEU A 120 -14.26 19.09 -13.44
C LEU A 120 -14.24 19.46 -14.92
N ASN A 121 -13.93 20.73 -15.25
CA ASN A 121 -13.79 21.15 -16.63
C ASN A 121 -12.59 20.49 -17.33
N ALA A 122 -11.46 20.36 -16.63
CA ALA A 122 -10.29 19.61 -17.14
C ALA A 122 -10.64 18.16 -17.42
N ALA A 123 -11.44 17.53 -16.54
CA ALA A 123 -11.85 16.14 -16.64
C ALA A 123 -13.06 15.88 -17.53
N LYS A 124 -13.65 16.91 -18.18
CA LYS A 124 -14.95 16.80 -18.88
C LYS A 124 -15.01 15.66 -19.92
N ASP A 125 -13.96 15.51 -20.72
CA ASP A 125 -13.88 14.55 -21.82
C ASP A 125 -13.31 13.19 -21.37
N ALA A 126 -12.91 13.04 -20.10
CA ALA A 126 -12.41 11.80 -19.57
C ALA A 126 -13.55 10.90 -19.07
N GLU A 127 -13.43 9.59 -19.28
CA GLU A 127 -14.30 8.56 -18.70
C GLU A 127 -13.69 7.97 -17.44
N THR A 128 -12.37 7.77 -17.45
CA THR A 128 -11.60 7.16 -16.38
C THR A 128 -10.50 8.09 -15.91
N ILE A 129 -10.48 8.38 -14.63
CA ILE A 129 -9.46 9.18 -13.97
C ILE A 129 -8.51 8.25 -13.21
N ILE A 130 -7.21 8.31 -13.51
CA ILE A 130 -6.16 7.75 -12.67
C ILE A 130 -5.69 8.89 -11.77
N PHE A 131 -6.18 8.90 -10.53
CA PHE A 131 -5.80 9.94 -9.55
C PHE A 131 -4.62 9.44 -8.72
N VAL A 132 -3.47 10.10 -8.82
CA VAL A 132 -2.26 9.78 -8.08
C VAL A 132 -2.08 10.79 -6.96
N GLY A 133 -2.38 10.36 -5.75
CA GLY A 133 -2.41 11.23 -4.57
C GLY A 133 -1.90 10.52 -3.32
N GLY A 134 -2.40 10.93 -2.17
CA GLY A 134 -1.95 10.47 -0.86
C GLY A 134 -1.18 11.55 -0.12
N ILE A 135 -0.04 11.19 0.45
CA ILE A 135 0.86 12.13 1.13
C ILE A 135 2.24 12.10 0.47
N SER A 136 3.19 12.82 1.03
CA SER A 136 4.53 12.95 0.45
C SER A 136 5.60 12.87 1.53
N PRO A 137 6.79 12.31 1.24
CA PRO A 137 7.94 12.38 2.15
C PRO A 137 8.30 13.81 2.55
N ASN A 138 7.92 14.80 1.74
CA ASN A 138 8.14 16.21 2.04
C ASN A 138 7.28 16.72 3.19
N LEU A 139 6.16 16.06 3.50
CA LEU A 139 5.33 16.34 4.67
C LEU A 139 5.74 15.50 5.88
N GLU A 140 6.20 14.27 5.67
CA GLU A 140 6.63 13.33 6.71
C GLU A 140 8.13 13.51 7.05
N LYS A 141 8.61 14.75 7.17
CA LYS A 141 10.01 15.06 7.50
C LYS A 141 10.22 15.07 9.00
N GLU A 142 11.31 14.44 9.47
CA GLU A 142 11.74 14.59 10.87
C GLU A 142 12.16 16.02 11.17
N GLN A 143 11.62 16.57 12.28
CA GLN A 143 11.97 17.89 12.83
C GLN A 143 11.99 19.05 11.81
N ALA A 144 11.21 18.91 10.74
CA ALA A 144 11.05 19.99 9.77
C ALA A 144 9.85 20.87 10.16
N LYS A 145 9.94 22.17 9.85
CA LYS A 145 8.79 23.06 9.99
C LYS A 145 7.77 22.78 8.88
N VAL A 146 6.93 21.78 9.11
CA VAL A 146 5.79 21.47 8.25
C VAL A 146 4.55 22.06 8.92
N VAL A 147 3.91 23.01 8.25
CA VAL A 147 2.64 23.60 8.68
C VAL A 147 1.60 23.23 7.65
N ALA A 148 0.88 22.14 7.89
CA ALA A 148 -0.19 21.67 7.02
C ALA A 148 -1.26 20.94 7.85
N PRO A 149 -2.53 20.97 7.43
CA PRO A 149 -3.58 20.19 8.11
C PRO A 149 -3.21 18.70 8.18
N GLY A 150 -3.29 18.11 9.39
CA GLY A 150 -2.93 16.72 9.64
C GLY A 150 -1.45 16.46 9.88
N PHE A 151 -0.61 17.51 9.97
CA PHE A 151 0.83 17.42 10.23
C PHE A 151 1.29 18.47 11.24
N ASP A 152 2.21 18.10 12.11
CA ASP A 152 2.92 18.99 13.02
C ASP A 152 4.42 18.65 13.01
N ASN A 153 5.26 19.60 12.58
CA ASN A 153 6.72 19.47 12.50
C ASN A 153 7.22 18.21 11.75
N GLY A 154 6.41 17.69 10.81
CA GLY A 154 6.71 16.48 10.05
C GLY A 154 6.04 15.22 10.60
N ASP A 155 5.52 15.26 11.82
CA ASP A 155 4.72 14.17 12.39
C ASP A 155 3.27 14.27 11.96
N ARG A 156 2.63 13.14 11.77
CA ARG A 156 1.20 13.08 11.47
C ARG A 156 0.37 13.26 12.73
N THR A 157 -0.54 14.23 12.70
CA THR A 157 -1.56 14.45 13.74
C THR A 157 -2.91 13.83 13.36
N SER A 158 -3.05 13.40 12.11
CA SER A 158 -4.23 12.70 11.58
C SER A 158 -3.79 11.67 10.54
N ILE A 159 -4.42 10.49 10.50
CA ILE A 159 -4.19 9.48 9.45
C ILE A 159 -5.11 9.67 8.24
N GLU A 160 -5.97 10.69 8.25
CA GLU A 160 -6.90 10.95 7.16
C GLU A 160 -6.18 11.36 5.86
N LEU A 161 -6.78 11.04 4.72
CA LEU A 161 -6.35 11.61 3.44
C LEU A 161 -6.56 13.14 3.48
N PRO A 162 -5.64 13.96 2.96
CA PRO A 162 -5.84 15.41 2.90
C PRO A 162 -7.19 15.78 2.28
N GLN A 163 -7.92 16.67 2.94
CA GLN A 163 -9.33 16.96 2.61
C GLN A 163 -9.53 17.45 1.17
N VAL A 164 -8.59 18.24 0.65
CA VAL A 164 -8.65 18.73 -0.73
C VAL A 164 -8.72 17.58 -1.75
N GLN A 165 -7.94 16.51 -1.55
CA GLN A 165 -7.95 15.35 -2.44
C GLN A 165 -9.27 14.59 -2.31
N ARG A 166 -9.79 14.48 -1.09
CA ARG A 166 -11.08 13.84 -0.79
C ARG A 166 -12.24 14.55 -1.48
N ASP A 167 -12.25 15.90 -1.44
CA ASP A 167 -13.27 16.72 -2.09
C ASP A 167 -13.22 16.58 -3.62
N ILE A 168 -12.04 16.54 -4.20
CA ILE A 168 -11.84 16.31 -5.64
C ILE A 168 -12.32 14.91 -6.05
N LEU A 169 -11.90 13.87 -5.34
CA LEU A 169 -12.33 12.49 -5.63
C LEU A 169 -13.85 12.36 -5.55
N LYS A 170 -14.46 12.99 -4.55
CA LYS A 170 -15.92 13.03 -4.40
C LYS A 170 -16.57 13.76 -5.58
N ALA A 171 -16.09 14.94 -5.96
CA ALA A 171 -16.65 15.72 -7.06
C ALA A 171 -16.55 14.99 -8.41
N LEU A 172 -15.41 14.33 -8.69
CA LEU A 172 -15.22 13.52 -9.89
C LEU A 172 -16.18 12.32 -9.90
N HIS A 173 -16.39 11.66 -8.76
CA HIS A 173 -17.35 10.56 -8.63
C HIS A 173 -18.79 11.03 -8.87
N GLU A 174 -19.18 12.15 -8.27
CA GLU A 174 -20.52 12.76 -8.46
C GLU A 174 -20.75 13.21 -9.92
N ALA A 175 -19.68 13.56 -10.64
CA ALA A 175 -19.69 13.82 -12.08
C ALA A 175 -19.71 12.55 -12.95
N GLY A 176 -19.84 11.37 -12.33
CA GLY A 176 -19.96 10.08 -13.02
C GLY A 176 -18.65 9.52 -13.59
N LYS A 177 -17.49 10.01 -13.17
CA LYS A 177 -16.19 9.49 -13.59
C LYS A 177 -15.86 8.18 -12.87
N LYS A 178 -15.24 7.23 -13.59
CA LYS A 178 -14.59 6.06 -12.99
C LYS A 178 -13.26 6.48 -12.41
N ILE A 179 -12.96 6.08 -11.18
CA ILE A 179 -11.78 6.55 -10.47
C ILE A 179 -10.91 5.37 -10.05
N VAL A 180 -9.67 5.39 -10.52
CA VAL A 180 -8.57 4.53 -10.06
C VAL A 180 -7.66 5.39 -9.19
N PHE A 181 -7.70 5.19 -7.89
CA PHE A 181 -6.89 5.94 -6.94
C PHE A 181 -5.58 5.19 -6.66
N VAL A 182 -4.45 5.83 -6.96
CA VAL A 182 -3.10 5.38 -6.61
C VAL A 182 -2.67 6.16 -5.37
N ASN A 183 -2.72 5.52 -4.22
CA ASN A 183 -2.33 6.11 -2.94
C ASN A 183 -0.83 5.97 -2.70
N CYS A 184 -0.14 7.09 -2.57
CA CYS A 184 1.28 7.17 -2.25
C CYS A 184 1.44 7.63 -0.80
N SER A 185 2.08 6.81 0.03
CA SER A 185 2.29 7.12 1.46
C SER A 185 3.33 6.19 2.07
N GLY A 186 4.11 6.66 3.03
CA GLY A 186 5.01 5.82 3.83
C GLY A 186 4.32 5.12 5.00
N SER A 187 3.13 5.60 5.37
CA SER A 187 2.32 5.13 6.50
C SER A 187 0.89 4.79 6.08
N ALA A 188 0.10 4.22 6.99
CA ALA A 188 -1.32 3.98 6.74
C ALA A 188 -2.09 5.30 6.57
N VAL A 189 -2.99 5.34 5.59
CA VAL A 189 -3.93 6.43 5.35
C VAL A 189 -5.35 5.90 5.53
N ALA A 190 -6.18 6.62 6.27
CA ALA A 190 -7.59 6.30 6.41
C ALA A 190 -8.33 6.66 5.11
N LEU A 191 -8.80 5.64 4.41
CA LEU A 191 -9.43 5.75 3.08
C LEU A 191 -10.89 5.30 3.10
N THR A 192 -11.59 5.42 4.24
CA THR A 192 -12.97 4.96 4.34
C THR A 192 -13.90 5.64 3.33
N PRO A 193 -13.90 6.96 3.16
CA PRO A 193 -14.72 7.62 2.13
C PRO A 193 -14.34 7.18 0.71
N GLU A 194 -13.05 7.00 0.45
CA GLU A 194 -12.50 6.63 -0.85
C GLU A 194 -12.94 5.22 -1.28
N THR A 195 -13.26 4.34 -0.32
CA THR A 195 -13.87 3.04 -0.67
C THR A 195 -15.23 3.18 -1.36
N SER A 196 -15.94 4.27 -1.16
CA SER A 196 -17.23 4.53 -1.82
C SER A 196 -17.05 5.26 -3.15
N THR A 197 -16.18 6.26 -3.20
CA THR A 197 -15.98 7.15 -4.35
C THR A 197 -15.06 6.58 -5.43
N CYS A 198 -14.13 5.69 -5.08
CA CYS A 198 -13.20 5.11 -6.05
C CYS A 198 -13.65 3.71 -6.50
N ASP A 199 -13.39 3.37 -7.77
CA ASP A 199 -13.64 2.04 -8.31
C ASP A 199 -12.48 1.08 -8.01
N ALA A 200 -11.25 1.58 -8.03
CA ALA A 200 -10.08 0.83 -7.59
C ALA A 200 -9.17 1.69 -6.69
N ILE A 201 -8.46 1.04 -5.78
CA ILE A 201 -7.47 1.67 -4.89
C ILE A 201 -6.22 0.81 -4.90
N LEU A 202 -5.10 1.40 -5.31
CA LEU A 202 -3.77 0.80 -5.30
C LEU A 202 -2.89 1.53 -4.29
N GLN A 203 -2.38 0.84 -3.28
CA GLN A 203 -1.35 1.35 -2.39
C GLN A 203 0.01 1.17 -3.04
N ALA A 204 0.64 2.27 -3.42
CA ALA A 204 1.90 2.28 -4.14
C ALA A 204 3.11 2.54 -3.23
N TRP A 205 2.89 3.02 -2.00
CA TRP A 205 3.94 3.45 -1.06
C TRP A 205 4.79 4.61 -1.63
N TYR A 206 6.08 4.62 -1.35
CA TYR A 206 7.11 5.43 -2.02
C TYR A 206 7.99 4.46 -2.82
N PRO A 207 7.68 4.25 -4.11
CA PRO A 207 8.11 3.03 -4.82
C PRO A 207 9.52 3.07 -5.42
N GLY A 208 10.29 4.14 -5.17
CA GLY A 208 11.65 4.28 -5.67
C GLY A 208 11.75 4.71 -7.14
N GLU A 209 12.98 4.73 -7.68
CA GLU A 209 13.29 5.30 -9.00
C GLU A 209 12.49 4.70 -10.16
N GLN A 210 12.07 3.42 -10.06
CA GLN A 210 11.31 2.71 -11.08
C GLN A 210 9.79 2.66 -10.78
N GLY A 211 9.36 3.46 -9.80
CA GLY A 211 7.99 3.43 -9.29
C GLY A 211 6.91 3.67 -10.34
N GLY A 212 7.14 4.63 -11.24
CA GLY A 212 6.18 4.92 -12.32
C GLY A 212 5.97 3.73 -13.26
N HIS A 213 7.04 3.02 -13.63
CA HIS A 213 6.92 1.79 -14.42
C HIS A 213 6.15 0.71 -13.67
N ALA A 214 6.45 0.51 -12.36
CA ALA A 214 5.78 -0.51 -11.56
C ALA A 214 4.28 -0.23 -11.40
N VAL A 215 3.88 1.02 -11.14
CA VAL A 215 2.48 1.43 -11.07
C VAL A 215 1.79 1.19 -12.41
N ALA A 216 2.39 1.64 -13.52
CA ALA A 216 1.83 1.43 -14.85
C ALA A 216 1.68 -0.06 -15.20
N ASP A 217 2.67 -0.89 -14.85
CA ASP A 217 2.61 -2.33 -15.08
C ASP A 217 1.44 -3.00 -14.34
N VAL A 218 1.18 -2.57 -13.10
CA VAL A 218 0.00 -3.02 -12.35
C VAL A 218 -1.28 -2.49 -13.00
N LEU A 219 -1.38 -1.19 -13.23
CA LEU A 219 -2.62 -0.59 -13.76
C LEU A 219 -3.05 -1.19 -15.10
N PHE A 220 -2.09 -1.54 -15.98
CA PHE A 220 -2.38 -2.08 -17.33
C PHE A 220 -2.14 -3.60 -17.43
N GLY A 221 -1.90 -4.28 -16.32
CA GLY A 221 -1.92 -5.73 -16.21
C GLY A 221 -0.69 -6.46 -16.73
N ASP A 222 0.43 -5.78 -16.95
CA ASP A 222 1.73 -6.42 -17.24
C ASP A 222 2.31 -7.07 -15.99
N TYR A 223 1.87 -6.65 -14.81
CA TYR A 223 2.15 -7.28 -13.55
C TYR A 223 0.85 -7.50 -12.76
N ASN A 224 0.65 -8.71 -12.26
CA ASN A 224 -0.46 -9.03 -11.37
C ASN A 224 -0.04 -8.76 -9.93
N PRO A 225 -0.66 -7.78 -9.21
CA PRO A 225 -0.27 -7.44 -7.85
C PRO A 225 -0.44 -8.63 -6.89
N GLY A 226 0.55 -8.86 -6.06
CA GLY A 226 0.56 -9.89 -5.02
C GLY A 226 1.05 -9.37 -3.67
N GLY A 227 1.30 -8.07 -3.56
CA GLY A 227 1.73 -7.44 -2.31
C GLY A 227 0.66 -7.51 -1.23
N LYS A 228 1.10 -7.53 0.03
CA LYS A 228 0.24 -7.56 1.21
C LYS A 228 0.60 -6.41 2.16
N LEU A 229 -0.40 -5.86 2.83
CA LEU A 229 -0.18 -4.77 3.79
C LEU A 229 0.70 -5.23 4.97
N PRO A 230 1.84 -4.59 5.22
CA PRO A 230 2.70 -4.88 6.37
C PRO A 230 2.23 -4.18 7.65
N ILE A 231 1.15 -3.43 7.61
CA ILE A 231 0.55 -2.69 8.72
C ILE A 231 -0.98 -2.76 8.65
N THR A 232 -1.64 -2.44 9.75
CA THR A 232 -3.10 -2.33 9.82
C THR A 232 -3.54 -0.95 9.32
N PHE A 233 -4.49 -0.89 8.39
CA PHE A 233 -5.13 0.36 7.97
C PHE A 233 -6.41 0.56 8.77
N TYR A 234 -6.45 1.59 9.59
CA TYR A 234 -7.62 1.97 10.37
C TYR A 234 -8.64 2.72 9.51
N LYS A 235 -9.88 2.81 9.98
CA LYS A 235 -10.96 3.49 9.25
C LYS A 235 -10.83 5.00 9.29
N ASP A 236 -10.42 5.52 10.45
CA ASP A 236 -10.33 6.94 10.78
C ASP A 236 -9.52 7.12 12.08
N ASP A 237 -9.27 8.36 12.45
CA ASP A 237 -8.52 8.72 13.66
C ASP A 237 -9.16 8.19 14.96
N SER A 238 -10.49 7.99 15.00
CA SER A 238 -11.18 7.53 16.21
C SER A 238 -10.81 6.10 16.63
N GLN A 239 -10.21 5.33 15.73
CA GLN A 239 -9.73 3.98 16.02
C GLN A 239 -8.34 3.94 16.64
N LEU A 240 -7.66 5.09 16.74
CA LEU A 240 -6.35 5.18 17.36
C LEU A 240 -6.46 5.52 18.85
N PRO A 241 -5.67 4.86 19.72
CA PRO A 241 -5.52 5.31 21.11
C PRO A 241 -4.89 6.71 21.17
N PRO A 242 -4.98 7.42 22.32
CA PRO A 242 -4.28 8.68 22.52
C PRO A 242 -2.79 8.58 22.17
N PHE A 243 -2.23 9.65 21.61
CA PHE A 243 -0.85 9.66 21.10
C PHE A 243 0.18 9.38 22.18
N ASP A 244 -0.05 9.85 23.40
CA ASP A 244 0.78 9.68 24.58
C ASP A 244 0.57 8.36 25.34
N ASP A 245 -0.40 7.53 24.93
CA ASP A 245 -0.56 6.17 25.45
C ASP A 245 0.36 5.20 24.71
N TYR A 246 1.45 4.79 25.35
CA TYR A 246 2.42 3.83 24.80
C TYR A 246 2.06 2.35 25.00
N ASN A 247 0.90 2.04 25.59
CA ASN A 247 0.45 0.66 25.70
C ASN A 247 0.14 0.08 24.33
N MET A 248 0.46 -1.19 24.13
CA MET A 248 0.10 -1.91 22.89
C MET A 248 -1.39 -2.28 22.78
N LYS A 249 -2.13 -2.20 23.89
CA LYS A 249 -3.56 -2.52 23.93
C LYS A 249 -4.33 -1.63 22.94
N GLY A 250 -5.18 -2.26 22.12
CA GLY A 250 -5.94 -1.56 21.10
C GLY A 250 -5.15 -1.18 19.83
N ARG A 251 -3.85 -1.55 19.72
CA ARG A 251 -3.01 -1.22 18.57
C ARG A 251 -2.71 -2.43 17.71
N THR A 252 -2.56 -2.21 16.42
CA THR A 252 -2.13 -3.16 15.40
C THR A 252 -3.00 -4.43 15.33
N TYR A 253 -2.78 -5.28 14.32
CA TYR A 253 -3.47 -6.57 14.18
C TYR A 253 -3.29 -7.51 15.39
N ARG A 254 -2.30 -7.24 16.25
CA ARG A 254 -2.02 -8.05 17.44
C ARG A 254 -3.03 -7.81 18.56
N TYR A 255 -3.42 -6.56 18.78
CA TYR A 255 -4.24 -6.17 19.95
C TYR A 255 -5.49 -5.38 19.61
N PHE A 256 -5.64 -4.87 18.38
CA PHE A 256 -6.84 -4.15 17.97
C PHE A 256 -8.03 -5.09 17.84
N THR A 257 -9.07 -4.85 18.64
CA THR A 257 -10.28 -5.69 18.69
C THR A 257 -11.39 -5.20 17.76
N GLY A 258 -11.26 -3.98 17.23
CA GLY A 258 -12.20 -3.40 16.29
C GLY A 258 -12.06 -4.01 14.87
N LYS A 259 -12.90 -3.52 13.96
CA LYS A 259 -12.81 -3.87 12.55
C LYS A 259 -12.01 -2.78 11.82
N PRO A 260 -10.78 -3.04 11.39
CA PRO A 260 -10.01 -2.07 10.61
C PRO A 260 -10.63 -1.85 9.23
N LEU A 261 -10.16 -0.85 8.50
CA LEU A 261 -10.50 -0.67 7.09
C LEU A 261 -9.90 -1.82 6.27
N TYR A 262 -8.59 -1.99 6.35
CA TYR A 262 -7.88 -3.14 5.77
C TYR A 262 -7.00 -3.79 6.84
N PRO A 263 -7.10 -5.11 7.03
CA PRO A 263 -6.32 -5.82 8.03
C PRO A 263 -4.85 -5.96 7.58
N PHE A 264 -3.93 -6.13 8.53
CA PHE A 264 -2.57 -6.57 8.25
C PHE A 264 -2.58 -7.84 7.37
N GLY A 265 -1.68 -7.90 6.41
CA GLY A 265 -1.56 -9.03 5.49
C GLY A 265 -2.57 -9.01 4.34
N TYR A 266 -3.48 -8.02 4.26
CA TYR A 266 -4.46 -7.90 3.19
C TYR A 266 -3.85 -7.42 1.88
N GLY A 267 -4.38 -7.90 0.76
CA GLY A 267 -4.08 -7.47 -0.59
C GLY A 267 -4.79 -8.36 -1.60
N LEU A 268 -5.36 -7.75 -2.63
CA LEU A 268 -6.05 -8.41 -3.73
C LEU A 268 -5.08 -8.77 -4.86
N SER A 269 -5.54 -9.61 -5.76
CA SER A 269 -4.86 -10.00 -7.00
C SER A 269 -5.85 -9.95 -8.16
N TYR A 270 -5.36 -9.93 -9.40
CA TYR A 270 -6.18 -10.10 -10.61
C TYR A 270 -6.59 -11.56 -10.85
N THR A 271 -6.17 -12.46 -9.99
CA THR A 271 -6.62 -13.85 -9.95
C THR A 271 -7.16 -14.20 -8.58
N THR A 272 -7.66 -15.40 -8.41
CA THR A 272 -8.22 -15.88 -7.13
C THR A 272 -7.49 -17.13 -6.66
N PHE A 273 -7.36 -17.26 -5.34
CA PHE A 273 -6.70 -18.40 -4.73
C PHE A 273 -7.64 -19.09 -3.72
N LYS A 274 -7.45 -20.38 -3.56
CA LYS A 274 -8.12 -21.19 -2.54
C LYS A 274 -7.10 -21.95 -1.75
N LEU A 275 -7.15 -21.84 -0.44
CA LEU A 275 -6.35 -22.63 0.48
C LEU A 275 -7.13 -23.90 0.86
N GLY A 276 -6.40 -25.03 0.91
CA GLY A 276 -6.87 -26.28 1.49
C GLY A 276 -6.85 -26.24 3.01
N LYS A 277 -7.11 -27.39 3.63
CA LYS A 277 -7.01 -27.54 5.08
C LYS A 277 -5.54 -27.58 5.49
N PRO A 278 -5.07 -26.68 6.36
CA PRO A 278 -3.71 -26.71 6.83
C PRO A 278 -3.49 -27.84 7.85
N GLU A 279 -2.26 -28.38 7.86
CA GLU A 279 -1.82 -29.41 8.79
C GLU A 279 -0.48 -29.02 9.43
N TYR A 280 -0.29 -29.40 10.69
CA TYR A 280 0.96 -29.22 11.41
C TYR A 280 1.53 -30.57 11.83
N SER A 281 2.71 -30.89 11.34
CA SER A 281 3.48 -32.10 11.71
C SER A 281 4.97 -31.85 11.51
N ASP A 282 5.79 -32.51 12.29
CA ASP A 282 7.26 -32.55 12.15
C ASP A 282 7.89 -31.14 12.09
N GLY A 283 7.37 -30.22 12.90
CA GLY A 283 7.88 -28.83 12.94
C GLY A 283 7.58 -28.01 11.67
N LYS A 284 6.55 -28.40 10.91
CA LYS A 284 6.15 -27.70 9.68
C LYS A 284 4.65 -27.53 9.58
N VAL A 285 4.22 -26.42 8.99
CA VAL A 285 2.84 -26.24 8.54
C VAL A 285 2.78 -26.46 7.04
N ARG A 286 1.84 -27.32 6.60
CA ARG A 286 1.58 -27.60 5.19
C ARG A 286 0.16 -27.22 4.83
N VAL A 287 0.00 -26.54 3.69
CA VAL A 287 -1.32 -26.20 3.16
C VAL A 287 -1.27 -26.16 1.63
N GLU A 288 -2.26 -26.77 1.00
CA GLU A 288 -2.43 -26.65 -0.45
C GLU A 288 -2.90 -25.23 -0.80
N VAL A 289 -2.32 -24.69 -1.87
CA VAL A 289 -2.73 -23.40 -2.47
C VAL A 289 -3.03 -23.64 -3.93
N LYS A 290 -4.26 -23.36 -4.33
CA LYS A 290 -4.71 -23.47 -5.71
C LYS A 290 -5.04 -22.11 -6.28
N ASN A 291 -4.48 -21.78 -7.43
CA ASN A 291 -4.94 -20.66 -8.24
C ASN A 291 -6.22 -21.08 -8.96
N THR A 292 -7.34 -20.46 -8.59
CA THR A 292 -8.66 -20.79 -9.14
C THR A 292 -9.11 -19.83 -10.25
N GLY A 293 -8.31 -18.81 -10.54
CA GLY A 293 -8.59 -17.86 -11.61
C GLY A 293 -7.88 -18.22 -12.92
N ASN A 294 -7.96 -17.32 -13.88
CA ASN A 294 -7.50 -17.52 -15.26
C ASN A 294 -6.15 -16.85 -15.57
N ARG A 295 -5.44 -16.37 -14.58
CA ARG A 295 -4.18 -15.63 -14.71
C ARG A 295 -3.17 -16.15 -13.68
N GLU A 296 -1.89 -16.17 -14.06
CA GLU A 296 -0.80 -16.40 -13.11
C GLU A 296 -0.79 -15.30 -12.04
N GLY A 297 -0.43 -15.66 -10.82
CA GLY A 297 -0.36 -14.71 -9.71
C GLY A 297 0.36 -15.25 -8.50
N VAL A 298 0.51 -14.38 -7.53
CA VAL A 298 1.19 -14.64 -6.26
C VAL A 298 0.21 -14.58 -5.12
N GLU A 299 0.26 -15.58 -4.23
CA GLU A 299 -0.41 -15.54 -2.92
C GLU A 299 0.62 -15.66 -1.79
N ILE A 300 0.36 -14.98 -0.69
CA ILE A 300 1.18 -15.06 0.53
C ILE A 300 0.39 -15.82 1.60
N VAL A 301 0.79 -17.06 1.84
CA VAL A 301 0.26 -17.84 2.97
C VAL A 301 0.89 -17.33 4.26
N GLN A 302 0.08 -17.07 5.26
CA GLN A 302 0.50 -16.46 6.53
C GLN A 302 0.10 -17.37 7.69
N ILE A 303 1.00 -17.56 8.65
CA ILE A 303 0.77 -18.36 9.87
C ILE A 303 0.87 -17.44 11.06
N TYR A 304 -0.19 -17.36 11.82
CA TYR A 304 -0.26 -16.61 13.07
C TYR A 304 -0.36 -17.55 14.25
N LEU A 305 0.39 -17.23 15.31
CA LEU A 305 0.32 -17.93 16.60
C LEU A 305 -0.58 -17.16 17.56
N ARG A 306 -1.40 -17.90 18.31
CA ARG A 306 -2.09 -17.44 19.51
C ARG A 306 -1.85 -18.40 20.66
N ASN A 307 -1.58 -17.86 21.85
CA ASN A 307 -1.64 -18.60 23.10
C ASN A 307 -2.98 -18.30 23.82
N PRO A 308 -3.98 -19.19 23.81
CA PRO A 308 -5.28 -18.92 24.44
C PRO A 308 -5.23 -18.84 25.97
N ALA A 309 -4.18 -19.33 26.62
CA ALA A 309 -3.98 -19.23 28.06
C ALA A 309 -3.59 -17.81 28.49
N ASP A 310 -2.89 -17.09 27.64
CA ASP A 310 -2.55 -15.68 27.86
C ASP A 310 -3.72 -14.77 27.48
N LYS A 311 -4.45 -14.29 28.49
CA LYS A 311 -5.66 -13.45 28.29
C LYS A 311 -5.33 -12.02 27.91
N GLU A 312 -4.17 -11.51 28.29
CA GLU A 312 -3.70 -10.17 27.98
C GLU A 312 -2.75 -10.17 26.77
N GLY A 313 -2.37 -11.33 26.29
CA GLY A 313 -1.50 -11.51 25.14
C GLY A 313 -2.16 -11.16 23.80
N PRO A 314 -1.37 -11.15 22.73
CA PRO A 314 -1.84 -10.81 21.40
C PRO A 314 -2.90 -11.81 20.90
N GLN A 315 -3.92 -11.31 20.21
CA GLN A 315 -4.93 -12.14 19.54
C GLN A 315 -4.28 -13.07 18.50
N ARG A 316 -3.18 -12.60 17.91
CA ARG A 316 -2.33 -13.32 16.95
C ARG A 316 -1.01 -12.62 16.74
N THR A 317 0.02 -13.40 16.43
CA THR A 317 1.34 -12.89 16.04
C THR A 317 1.81 -13.64 14.80
N LEU A 318 2.15 -12.93 13.72
CA LEU A 318 2.74 -13.55 12.52
C LEU A 318 4.04 -14.27 12.91
N ARG A 319 4.15 -15.55 12.60
CA ARG A 319 5.29 -16.41 12.92
C ARG A 319 5.91 -17.09 11.70
N GLY A 320 5.19 -17.12 10.60
CA GLY A 320 5.71 -17.67 9.35
C GLY A 320 4.86 -17.26 8.16
N PHE A 321 5.48 -17.27 6.99
CA PHE A 321 4.79 -17.03 5.73
C PHE A 321 5.52 -17.73 4.58
N ALA A 322 4.79 -17.96 3.49
CA ALA A 322 5.35 -18.41 2.23
C ALA A 322 4.76 -17.64 1.05
N ARG A 323 5.63 -17.24 0.12
CA ARG A 323 5.24 -16.62 -1.15
C ARG A 323 5.07 -17.74 -2.19
N MET A 324 3.86 -17.88 -2.69
CA MET A 324 3.48 -18.93 -3.63
C MET A 324 3.16 -18.31 -4.99
N GLU A 325 3.96 -18.62 -5.99
CA GLU A 325 3.72 -18.24 -7.39
C GLU A 325 3.08 -19.41 -8.12
N LEU A 326 1.86 -19.19 -8.66
CA LEU A 326 1.05 -20.22 -9.28
C LEU A 326 0.51 -19.77 -10.63
N LYS A 327 0.67 -20.61 -11.64
CA LYS A 327 -0.01 -20.45 -12.92
C LYS A 327 -1.52 -20.63 -12.75
N SER A 328 -2.30 -20.20 -13.74
CA SER A 328 -3.73 -20.45 -13.79
C SER A 328 -4.03 -21.95 -13.63
N GLY A 329 -4.91 -22.30 -12.71
CA GLY A 329 -5.30 -23.68 -12.40
C GLY A 329 -4.29 -24.50 -11.61
N GLU A 330 -3.06 -24.00 -11.39
CA GLU A 330 -1.99 -24.71 -10.68
C GLU A 330 -2.33 -24.85 -9.18
N CYS A 331 -1.92 -26.00 -8.62
CA CYS A 331 -2.02 -26.29 -7.19
C CYS A 331 -0.62 -26.69 -6.69
N LYS A 332 -0.17 -26.06 -5.61
CA LYS A 332 1.09 -26.36 -4.92
C LYS A 332 0.87 -26.43 -3.41
N THR A 333 1.68 -27.21 -2.73
CA THR A 333 1.72 -27.22 -1.27
C THR A 333 2.72 -26.18 -0.78
N ALA A 334 2.25 -25.21 0.03
CA ALA A 334 3.12 -24.38 0.84
C ALA A 334 3.60 -25.21 2.02
N GLU A 335 4.91 -25.33 2.18
CA GLU A 335 5.56 -25.93 3.33
C GLU A 335 6.34 -24.84 4.07
N ILE A 336 5.98 -24.57 5.32
CA ILE A 336 6.53 -23.48 6.11
C ILE A 336 7.11 -24.06 7.39
N ASP A 337 8.40 -23.85 7.62
CA ASP A 337 9.07 -24.27 8.84
C ASP A 337 8.43 -23.57 10.05
N PHE A 338 8.05 -24.37 11.02
CA PHE A 338 7.42 -23.94 12.24
C PHE A 338 7.94 -24.78 13.43
N PRO A 339 9.24 -24.69 13.73
CA PRO A 339 9.86 -25.47 14.78
C PRO A 339 9.33 -25.07 16.17
N ARG A 340 9.76 -25.79 17.21
CA ARG A 340 9.27 -25.57 18.59
C ARG A 340 9.45 -24.12 19.06
N GLU A 341 10.51 -23.48 18.68
CA GLU A 341 10.86 -22.08 19.03
C GLU A 341 9.83 -21.07 18.47
N SER A 342 9.15 -21.42 17.38
CA SER A 342 8.06 -20.57 16.81
C SER A 342 6.86 -20.40 17.75
N PHE A 343 6.74 -21.27 18.77
CA PHE A 343 5.70 -21.19 19.81
C PHE A 343 6.09 -20.33 21.01
N GLU A 344 7.25 -19.70 21.03
CA GLU A 344 7.64 -18.80 22.09
C GLU A 344 6.65 -17.66 22.30
N CYS A 345 6.26 -17.47 23.55
CA CYS A 345 5.45 -16.34 23.99
C CYS A 345 6.12 -15.67 25.20
N TRP A 346 5.78 -14.42 25.43
CA TRP A 346 6.25 -13.73 26.62
C TRP A 346 5.68 -14.36 27.88
N ASP A 347 6.55 -14.70 28.80
CA ASP A 347 6.18 -15.17 30.14
C ASP A 347 6.52 -14.10 31.18
N ALA A 348 5.50 -13.41 31.68
CA ALA A 348 5.66 -12.35 32.67
C ALA A 348 6.23 -12.85 34.02
N SER A 349 6.07 -14.14 34.34
CA SER A 349 6.59 -14.70 35.60
C SER A 349 8.12 -14.83 35.60
N THR A 350 8.70 -15.06 34.44
CA THR A 350 10.15 -15.21 34.24
C THR A 350 10.78 -14.02 33.51
N ASN A 351 9.95 -13.10 33.01
CA ASN A 351 10.37 -11.95 32.20
C ASN A 351 11.20 -12.35 30.97
N THR A 352 10.79 -13.45 30.30
CA THR A 352 11.50 -14.01 29.15
C THR A 352 10.53 -14.50 28.07
N MET A 353 11.04 -14.61 26.84
CA MET A 353 10.39 -15.38 25.77
C MET A 353 10.68 -16.87 25.97
N ARG A 354 9.64 -17.69 26.02
CA ARG A 354 9.80 -19.14 26.10
C ARG A 354 8.58 -19.91 25.59
N VAL A 355 8.81 -21.18 25.30
CA VAL A 355 7.73 -22.12 24.98
C VAL A 355 7.14 -22.66 26.27
N MET A 356 5.89 -22.35 26.55
CA MET A 356 5.15 -22.86 27.71
C MET A 356 4.39 -24.13 27.34
N PRO A 357 4.28 -25.14 28.20
CA PRO A 357 3.38 -26.27 27.98
C PRO A 357 1.94 -25.79 27.87
N GLY A 358 1.17 -26.40 27.00
CA GLY A 358 -0.26 -26.05 26.86
C GLY A 358 -0.79 -26.13 25.44
N LYS A 359 -1.99 -25.58 25.27
CA LYS A 359 -2.66 -25.51 23.96
C LYS A 359 -2.30 -24.21 23.26
N TYR A 360 -1.94 -24.30 21.99
CA TYR A 360 -1.72 -23.19 21.10
C TYR A 360 -2.68 -23.26 19.90
N GLU A 361 -3.00 -22.13 19.33
CA GLU A 361 -3.79 -22.00 18.11
C GLU A 361 -2.91 -21.44 16.99
N LEU A 362 -2.70 -22.23 15.93
CA LEU A 362 -2.14 -21.74 14.68
C LEU A 362 -3.30 -21.31 13.79
N GLN A 363 -3.24 -20.09 13.30
CA GLN A 363 -4.22 -19.49 12.41
C GLN A 363 -3.56 -19.30 11.05
N VAL A 364 -4.00 -20.05 10.03
CA VAL A 364 -3.38 -20.08 8.70
C VAL A 364 -4.34 -19.48 7.68
N GLY A 365 -3.84 -18.55 6.87
CA GLY A 365 -4.65 -17.88 5.86
C GLY A 365 -3.89 -16.86 5.04
N THR A 366 -4.60 -15.91 4.43
CA THR A 366 -4.03 -14.91 3.49
C THR A 366 -4.02 -13.50 4.05
N SER A 367 -4.58 -13.29 5.23
CA SER A 367 -4.55 -12.02 5.97
C SER A 367 -4.79 -12.25 7.46
N SER A 368 -4.64 -11.22 8.28
CA SER A 368 -4.99 -11.27 9.71
C SER A 368 -6.49 -11.19 9.99
N ASN A 369 -7.34 -11.07 8.98
CA ASN A 369 -8.79 -11.09 9.17
C ASN A 369 -9.25 -12.48 9.64
N ALA A 370 -9.99 -12.54 10.74
CA ALA A 370 -10.43 -13.80 11.31
C ALA A 370 -11.26 -14.70 10.35
N LYS A 371 -11.91 -14.08 9.33
CA LYS A 371 -12.68 -14.79 8.31
C LYS A 371 -11.81 -15.52 7.28
N ASP A 372 -10.55 -15.08 7.12
CA ASP A 372 -9.60 -15.61 6.14
C ASP A 372 -8.67 -16.67 6.76
N LEU A 373 -8.92 -17.04 8.03
CA LEU A 373 -8.03 -17.88 8.83
C LEU A 373 -8.68 -19.23 9.18
N THR A 374 -7.97 -20.30 8.85
CA THR A 374 -8.27 -21.66 9.34
C THR A 374 -7.41 -21.96 10.57
N LYS A 375 -8.02 -22.54 11.60
CA LYS A 375 -7.39 -22.79 12.89
C LYS A 375 -6.93 -24.23 13.05
N ILE A 376 -5.75 -24.42 13.60
CA ILE A 376 -5.18 -25.71 14.03
C ILE A 376 -4.88 -25.58 15.54
N THR A 377 -5.29 -26.57 16.32
CA THR A 377 -4.86 -26.66 17.73
C THR A 377 -3.64 -27.53 17.84
N VAL A 378 -2.60 -27.03 18.48
CA VAL A 378 -1.36 -27.77 18.79
C VAL A 378 -1.21 -27.83 20.29
N VAL A 379 -0.89 -29.02 20.81
CA VAL A 379 -0.63 -29.25 22.25
C VAL A 379 0.83 -29.53 22.45
N LEU A 380 1.52 -28.66 23.17
CA LEU A 380 2.91 -28.85 23.56
C LEU A 380 2.99 -29.36 25.02
N LYS A 381 3.87 -30.34 25.19
CA LYS A 381 4.21 -30.91 26.50
C LYS A 381 5.44 -30.24 27.10
#